data_313459b3fda09894a7bee848795a79a7
#
_entry.id   313459b3fda09894a7bee848795a79a7
#
_cell.length_a   1.000
_cell.length_b   1.000
_cell.length_c   1.000
_cell.angle_alpha   90.00
_cell.angle_beta   90.00
_cell.angle_gamma   90.00
#
_symmetry.space_group_name_H-M   'P 1'
#
loop_
_entity.id
_entity.type
_entity.pdbx_description
1 polymer ?
#
loop_
_entity_poly.entity_id
_entity_poly.type
_entity_poly.pdbx_seq_one_letter_code
_entity_poly.pdbx_strand_id
1 'polypeptide(L)'
;FPANMTFAVTMGKMYTRGIGGINVGQIDSGSGGTLTATFNIPEALKNDARISIRAQTAHANPFYAYNWFHNSSTTPGSGTGGGDPAPIYTGIPTFTVCTVTKDGEVTILTKNFPKNQTFAVTMGRMYTQGIGGTSVGTLACGENSSARYTFAVPDGLKGSGRISIRAQTSHTHPFYAYNWFYNASTTMDHCQ
;
A
#
# COMPACT_ATOMS: atom_id res chain seq x y z
N PHE A 1 9.10 9.52 -13.07
CA PHE A 1 9.71 8.62 -14.05
C PHE A 1 11.07 9.18 -14.49
N PRO A 2 12.12 8.34 -14.66
CA PRO A 2 13.37 8.72 -15.29
C PRO A 2 13.14 9.19 -16.72
N ALA A 3 13.99 10.10 -17.22
CA ALA A 3 13.90 10.61 -18.58
C ALA A 3 14.33 9.56 -19.63
N ASN A 4 13.83 9.71 -20.86
CA ASN A 4 14.22 8.92 -22.04
C ASN A 4 14.06 7.40 -21.88
N MET A 5 12.98 6.99 -21.22
CA MET A 5 12.65 5.57 -20.96
C MET A 5 11.27 5.23 -21.49
N THR A 6 11.13 4.02 -22.02
CA THR A 6 9.84 3.44 -22.36
C THR A 6 9.42 2.43 -21.29
N PHE A 7 8.23 2.59 -20.77
CA PHE A 7 7.63 1.71 -19.77
C PHE A 7 6.47 0.94 -20.39
N ALA A 8 6.56 -0.38 -20.45
CA ALA A 8 5.40 -1.21 -20.76
C ALA A 8 4.42 -1.13 -19.58
N VAL A 9 3.14 -0.97 -19.89
CA VAL A 9 2.08 -0.89 -18.88
C VAL A 9 1.23 -2.14 -18.93
N THR A 10 1.09 -2.80 -17.78
CA THR A 10 0.29 -4.01 -17.61
C THR A 10 -0.79 -3.82 -16.56
N MET A 11 -1.96 -4.40 -16.78
CA MET A 11 -3.03 -4.50 -15.80
C MET A 11 -3.29 -5.97 -15.47
N GLY A 12 -3.62 -6.25 -14.20
CA GLY A 12 -3.89 -7.59 -13.72
C GLY A 12 -4.81 -7.59 -12.51
N LYS A 13 -5.19 -8.78 -12.06
CA LYS A 13 -6.01 -8.93 -10.85
C LYS A 13 -5.34 -8.28 -9.65
N MET A 14 -6.14 -7.83 -8.70
CA MET A 14 -5.66 -7.32 -7.43
C MET A 14 -4.65 -8.29 -6.79
N TYR A 15 -3.60 -7.74 -6.16
CA TYR A 15 -2.47 -8.43 -5.52
C TYR A 15 -1.37 -8.95 -6.46
N THR A 16 -1.57 -9.00 -7.79
CA THR A 16 -0.52 -9.40 -8.73
C THR A 16 0.54 -8.31 -8.91
N ARG A 17 0.30 -7.07 -8.44
CA ARG A 17 1.11 -5.88 -8.72
C ARG A 17 1.27 -5.63 -10.23
N GLY A 18 0.34 -6.13 -11.05
CA GLY A 18 0.42 -6.08 -12.51
C GLY A 18 1.47 -6.99 -13.13
N ILE A 19 2.17 -7.83 -12.34
CA ILE A 19 3.17 -8.78 -12.86
C ILE A 19 2.45 -9.89 -13.65
N GLY A 20 2.92 -10.14 -14.87
CA GLY A 20 2.28 -11.10 -15.77
C GLY A 20 0.87 -10.69 -16.22
N GLY A 21 0.49 -9.43 -16.01
CA GLY A 21 -0.79 -8.89 -16.42
C GLY A 21 -0.91 -8.67 -17.93
N ILE A 22 -2.09 -8.24 -18.35
CA ILE A 22 -2.40 -7.92 -19.74
C ILE A 22 -1.71 -6.61 -20.11
N ASN A 23 -0.94 -6.60 -21.19
CA ASN A 23 -0.35 -5.36 -21.71
C ASN A 23 -1.45 -4.44 -22.21
N VAL A 24 -1.47 -3.20 -21.73
CA VAL A 24 -2.46 -2.17 -22.07
C VAL A 24 -1.85 -0.99 -22.82
N GLY A 25 -0.55 -1.02 -23.05
CA GLY A 25 0.18 0.01 -23.79
C GLY A 25 1.54 0.32 -23.18
N GLN A 26 2.05 1.49 -23.51
CA GLN A 26 3.34 1.97 -23.01
C GLN A 26 3.29 3.47 -22.68
N ILE A 27 4.26 3.91 -21.88
CA ILE A 27 4.52 5.31 -21.56
C ILE A 27 5.95 5.62 -21.97
N ASP A 28 6.14 6.58 -22.84
CA ASP A 28 7.45 7.16 -23.12
C ASP A 28 7.65 8.34 -22.18
N SER A 29 8.71 8.26 -21.37
CA SER A 29 8.89 9.24 -20.30
C SER A 29 9.45 10.60 -20.76
N GLY A 30 9.90 10.74 -22.01
CA GLY A 30 10.41 12.00 -22.54
C GLY A 30 11.45 12.63 -21.61
N SER A 31 11.19 13.84 -21.13
CA SER A 31 12.04 14.53 -20.14
C SER A 31 11.95 13.96 -18.71
N GLY A 32 11.11 12.95 -18.47
CA GLY A 32 10.90 12.38 -17.15
C GLY A 32 9.92 13.17 -16.27
N GLY A 33 9.91 12.86 -14.97
CA GLY A 33 9.06 13.53 -13.98
C GLY A 33 7.66 12.94 -13.86
N THR A 34 6.65 13.81 -13.69
CA THR A 34 5.24 13.41 -13.57
C THR A 34 4.59 13.36 -14.94
N LEU A 35 3.97 12.23 -15.27
CA LEU A 35 3.33 11.97 -16.56
C LEU A 35 1.87 11.61 -16.37
N THR A 36 1.03 11.96 -17.33
CA THR A 36 -0.37 11.54 -17.39
C THR A 36 -0.56 10.67 -18.63
N ALA A 37 -1.16 9.49 -18.44
CA ALA A 37 -1.51 8.57 -19.52
C ALA A 37 -2.86 7.92 -19.23
N THR A 38 -3.60 7.57 -20.29
CA THR A 38 -4.90 6.91 -20.20
C THR A 38 -4.82 5.56 -20.90
N PHE A 39 -5.33 4.53 -20.24
CA PHE A 39 -5.37 3.17 -20.77
C PHE A 39 -6.78 2.58 -20.63
N ASN A 40 -7.19 1.80 -21.62
CA ASN A 40 -8.45 1.05 -21.55
C ASN A 40 -8.30 -0.15 -20.61
N ILE A 41 -9.32 -0.41 -19.82
CA ILE A 41 -9.40 -1.62 -18.99
C ILE A 41 -9.63 -2.82 -19.91
N PRO A 42 -8.78 -3.86 -19.87
CA PRO A 42 -8.97 -5.08 -20.65
C PRO A 42 -10.30 -5.76 -20.34
N GLU A 43 -10.94 -6.35 -21.36
CA GLU A 43 -12.22 -7.05 -21.21
C GLU A 43 -12.19 -8.10 -20.09
N ALA A 44 -11.10 -8.86 -20.00
CA ALA A 44 -10.90 -9.88 -18.97
C ALA A 44 -10.87 -9.35 -17.52
N LEU A 45 -10.69 -8.04 -17.33
CA LEU A 45 -10.64 -7.38 -16.02
C LEU A 45 -11.85 -6.49 -15.74
N LYS A 46 -12.77 -6.33 -16.69
CA LYS A 46 -13.91 -5.43 -16.53
C LYS A 46 -14.82 -5.76 -15.34
N ASN A 47 -14.90 -7.03 -14.97
CA ASN A 47 -15.71 -7.50 -13.86
C ASN A 47 -14.94 -7.54 -12.52
N ASP A 48 -13.65 -7.26 -12.52
CA ASP A 48 -12.86 -7.19 -11.30
C ASP A 48 -13.08 -5.84 -10.62
N ALA A 49 -13.54 -5.83 -9.38
CA ALA A 49 -13.78 -4.61 -8.62
C ALA A 49 -12.50 -3.81 -8.32
N ARG A 50 -11.34 -4.45 -8.36
CA ARG A 50 -10.02 -3.84 -8.15
C ARG A 50 -9.01 -4.41 -9.13
N ILE A 51 -8.26 -3.52 -9.74
CA ILE A 51 -7.28 -3.85 -10.78
C ILE A 51 -5.92 -3.31 -10.37
N SER A 52 -4.89 -4.14 -10.46
CA SER A 52 -3.49 -3.72 -10.32
C SER A 52 -3.00 -3.16 -11.65
N ILE A 53 -2.22 -2.08 -11.60
CA ILE A 53 -1.53 -1.51 -12.76
C ILE A 53 -0.03 -1.41 -12.47
N ARG A 54 0.79 -1.70 -13.46
CA ARG A 54 2.25 -1.65 -13.38
C ARG A 54 2.81 -1.01 -14.64
N ALA A 55 3.77 -0.12 -14.46
CA ALA A 55 4.64 0.39 -15.52
C ALA A 55 6.06 -0.11 -15.26
N GLN A 56 6.71 -0.69 -16.27
CA GLN A 56 8.04 -1.30 -16.12
C GLN A 56 8.87 -1.17 -17.40
N THR A 57 10.15 -0.85 -17.24
CA THR A 57 11.13 -0.86 -18.34
C THR A 57 11.62 -2.28 -18.65
N ALA A 58 12.10 -2.48 -19.89
CA ALA A 58 12.56 -3.80 -20.38
C ALA A 58 14.07 -4.02 -20.17
N HIS A 59 14.61 -3.74 -18.98
CA HIS A 59 16.03 -3.98 -18.68
C HIS A 59 16.21 -5.17 -17.73
N ALA A 60 17.45 -5.66 -17.60
CA ALA A 60 17.80 -6.68 -16.62
C ALA A 60 17.53 -6.23 -15.16
N ASN A 61 17.71 -4.92 -14.87
CA ASN A 61 17.34 -4.29 -13.60
C ASN A 61 16.27 -3.22 -13.86
N PRO A 62 14.98 -3.60 -14.03
CA PRO A 62 13.98 -2.69 -14.53
C PRO A 62 13.60 -1.62 -13.49
N PHE A 63 13.41 -0.39 -13.96
CA PHE A 63 12.63 0.59 -13.23
C PHE A 63 11.17 0.20 -13.31
N TYR A 64 10.45 0.27 -12.20
CA TYR A 64 9.03 -0.02 -12.17
C TYR A 64 8.29 0.82 -11.14
N ALA A 65 7.01 1.07 -11.44
CA ALA A 65 6.03 1.59 -10.52
C ALA A 65 4.78 0.71 -10.63
N TYR A 66 4.07 0.50 -9.53
CA TYR A 66 2.80 -0.19 -9.54
C TYR A 66 1.84 0.47 -8.55
N ASN A 67 0.56 0.31 -8.85
CA ASN A 67 -0.54 0.74 -8.01
C ASN A 67 -1.76 -0.14 -8.31
N TRP A 68 -2.88 0.16 -7.69
CA TRP A 68 -4.16 -0.43 -7.98
C TRP A 68 -5.25 0.65 -7.96
N PHE A 69 -6.38 0.36 -8.58
CA PHE A 69 -7.52 1.25 -8.59
C PHE A 69 -8.83 0.47 -8.50
N HIS A 70 -9.90 1.15 -8.07
CA HIS A 70 -11.24 0.62 -8.12
C HIS A 70 -11.79 0.72 -9.53
N ASN A 71 -12.33 -0.39 -10.04
CA ASN A 71 -13.08 -0.42 -11.28
C ASN A 71 -14.56 -0.16 -10.98
N SER A 72 -14.97 1.11 -11.04
CA SER A 72 -16.32 1.55 -10.68
C SER A 72 -17.41 1.18 -11.68
N SER A 73 -17.06 0.58 -12.82
CA SER A 73 -18.05 0.12 -13.82
C SER A 73 -18.67 -1.24 -13.45
N THR A 74 -18.17 -1.94 -12.42
CA THR A 74 -18.87 -3.09 -11.88
C THR A 74 -20.01 -2.61 -11.00
N THR A 75 -21.24 -2.65 -11.53
CA THR A 75 -22.45 -2.58 -10.72
C THR A 75 -22.33 -3.68 -9.66
N PRO A 76 -22.41 -3.37 -8.35
CA PRO A 76 -22.44 -4.42 -7.35
C PRO A 76 -23.59 -5.35 -7.66
N GLY A 77 -23.33 -6.63 -7.90
CA GLY A 77 -24.36 -7.63 -8.10
C GLY A 77 -25.37 -7.53 -6.95
N SER A 78 -26.66 -7.46 -7.31
CA SER A 78 -27.80 -7.46 -6.40
C SER A 78 -27.75 -8.69 -5.48
N GLY A 79 -27.03 -8.59 -4.39
CA GLY A 79 -27.08 -9.48 -3.25
C GLY A 79 -28.04 -8.85 -2.23
N THR A 80 -29.22 -9.41 -2.08
CA THR A 80 -30.20 -9.10 -1.03
C THR A 80 -29.60 -9.29 0.34
N GLY A 81 -29.16 -8.21 0.96
CA GLY A 81 -28.73 -8.12 2.34
C GLY A 81 -28.72 -6.65 2.72
N GLY A 82 -29.79 -6.21 3.42
CA GLY A 82 -29.98 -4.82 3.81
C GLY A 82 -28.88 -4.36 4.78
N GLY A 83 -28.10 -3.41 4.31
CA GLY A 83 -27.16 -2.59 5.05
C GLY A 83 -26.76 -1.46 4.11
N ASP A 84 -26.75 -0.21 4.58
CA ASP A 84 -26.29 0.95 3.83
C ASP A 84 -24.98 0.63 3.09
N PRO A 85 -24.83 1.00 1.81
CA PRO A 85 -23.57 0.78 1.09
C PRO A 85 -22.47 1.52 1.85
N ALA A 86 -21.53 0.75 2.38
CA ALA A 86 -20.35 1.33 3.01
C ALA A 86 -19.71 2.32 2.03
N PRO A 87 -19.33 3.51 2.46
CA PRO A 87 -18.77 4.53 1.56
C PRO A 87 -17.60 3.95 0.80
N ILE A 88 -17.63 4.06 -0.53
CA ILE A 88 -16.61 3.52 -1.42
C ILE A 88 -15.28 4.24 -1.09
N TYR A 89 -14.40 3.54 -0.40
CA TYR A 89 -13.08 4.07 -0.11
C TYR A 89 -12.21 4.01 -1.37
N THR A 90 -11.84 5.15 -1.91
CA THR A 90 -11.04 5.30 -3.12
C THR A 90 -9.58 5.71 -2.83
N GLY A 91 -9.24 5.90 -1.55
CA GLY A 91 -7.91 6.30 -1.13
C GLY A 91 -6.90 5.15 -1.10
N ILE A 92 -5.63 5.49 -0.96
CA ILE A 92 -4.55 4.56 -0.67
C ILE A 92 -4.11 4.84 0.77
N PRO A 93 -4.28 3.91 1.72
CA PRO A 93 -3.80 4.09 3.06
C PRO A 93 -2.26 4.11 3.06
N THR A 94 -1.69 5.12 3.67
CA THR A 94 -0.24 5.26 3.85
C THR A 94 0.05 5.70 5.27
N PHE A 95 1.26 5.48 5.74
CA PHE A 95 1.74 6.09 6.97
C PHE A 95 3.22 6.44 6.86
N THR A 96 3.59 7.48 7.61
CA THR A 96 4.96 7.93 7.79
C THR A 96 5.46 7.50 9.16
N VAL A 97 6.69 7.08 9.27
CA VAL A 97 7.37 6.84 10.55
C VAL A 97 7.83 8.20 11.08
N CYS A 98 7.33 8.59 12.24
CA CYS A 98 7.61 9.90 12.84
C CYS A 98 8.79 9.87 13.79
N THR A 99 8.75 8.95 14.76
CA THR A 99 9.83 8.76 15.74
C THR A 99 10.15 7.30 15.89
N VAL A 100 11.39 7.01 16.23
CA VAL A 100 11.86 5.68 16.62
C VAL A 100 12.70 5.84 17.90
N THR A 101 12.38 5.06 18.93
CA THR A 101 13.26 4.83 20.06
C THR A 101 13.94 3.49 19.81
N LYS A 102 15.28 3.47 19.70
CA LYS A 102 16.03 2.25 19.44
C LYS A 102 15.62 1.14 20.40
N ASP A 103 15.24 -0.01 19.83
CA ASP A 103 14.78 -1.21 20.55
C ASP A 103 13.60 -0.98 21.52
N GLY A 104 12.97 0.19 21.45
CA GLY A 104 11.86 0.61 22.29
C GLY A 104 10.54 0.65 21.54
N GLU A 105 10.28 1.73 20.83
CA GLU A 105 8.99 1.97 20.17
C GLU A 105 9.13 2.76 18.87
N VAL A 106 8.11 2.70 18.04
CA VAL A 106 7.96 3.48 16.82
C VAL A 106 6.61 4.20 16.82
N THR A 107 6.62 5.49 16.52
CA THR A 107 5.40 6.29 16.28
C THR A 107 5.22 6.50 14.79
N ILE A 108 4.02 6.24 14.31
CA ILE A 108 3.61 6.47 12.93
C ILE A 108 2.49 7.51 12.85
N LEU A 109 2.42 8.24 11.75
CA LEU A 109 1.31 9.11 11.37
C LEU A 109 0.61 8.51 10.15
N THR A 110 -0.65 8.13 10.31
CA THR A 110 -1.48 7.60 9.22
C THR A 110 -1.97 8.71 8.32
N LYS A 111 -2.23 8.38 7.05
CA LYS A 111 -2.82 9.27 6.06
C LYS A 111 -3.72 8.47 5.12
N ASN A 112 -4.90 9.00 4.82
CA ASN A 112 -5.87 8.37 3.93
C ASN A 112 -6.28 6.95 4.37
N PHE A 113 -6.40 6.67 5.64
CA PHE A 113 -6.95 5.40 6.09
C PHE A 113 -8.48 5.42 5.96
N PRO A 114 -9.13 4.32 5.56
CA PRO A 114 -10.58 4.25 5.51
C PRO A 114 -11.18 4.42 6.90
N LYS A 115 -12.23 5.23 6.98
CA LYS A 115 -12.93 5.49 8.23
C LYS A 115 -13.57 4.23 8.81
N ASN A 116 -13.72 4.19 10.13
CA ASN A 116 -14.41 3.13 10.85
C ASN A 116 -13.84 1.70 10.58
N GLN A 117 -12.54 1.62 10.31
CA GLN A 117 -11.82 0.37 10.10
C GLN A 117 -10.77 0.16 11.18
N THR A 118 -10.61 -1.12 11.55
CA THR A 118 -9.54 -1.55 12.46
C THR A 118 -8.49 -2.32 11.68
N PHE A 119 -7.24 -1.96 11.88
CA PHE A 119 -6.08 -2.59 11.25
C PHE A 119 -5.26 -3.32 12.31
N ALA A 120 -4.99 -4.58 12.11
CA ALA A 120 -3.96 -5.28 12.86
C ALA A 120 -2.59 -4.75 12.42
N VAL A 121 -1.71 -4.49 13.38
CA VAL A 121 -0.35 -4.02 13.11
C VAL A 121 0.65 -5.12 13.43
N THR A 122 1.52 -5.39 12.47
CA THR A 122 2.58 -6.40 12.60
C THR A 122 3.94 -5.79 12.29
N MET A 123 4.97 -6.26 12.99
CA MET A 123 6.36 -5.95 12.68
C MET A 123 7.12 -7.22 12.32
N GLY A 124 8.05 -7.10 11.39
CA GLY A 124 8.87 -8.21 10.90
C GLY A 124 10.24 -7.76 10.42
N ARG A 125 11.05 -8.72 10.03
CA ARG A 125 12.39 -8.43 9.46
C ARG A 125 12.25 -7.57 8.21
N MET A 126 13.27 -6.79 7.91
CA MET A 126 13.36 -6.02 6.66
C MET A 126 13.07 -6.92 5.44
N TYR A 127 12.40 -6.35 4.44
CA TYR A 127 11.93 -6.99 3.20
C TYR A 127 10.70 -7.90 3.32
N THR A 128 10.22 -8.24 4.53
CA THR A 128 8.97 -9.01 4.70
C THR A 128 7.71 -8.16 4.50
N GLN A 129 7.84 -6.82 4.43
CA GLN A 129 6.71 -5.89 4.45
C GLN A 129 5.81 -6.08 5.68
N GLY A 130 6.34 -6.65 6.76
CA GLY A 130 5.59 -7.00 7.97
C GLY A 130 4.64 -8.19 7.83
N ILE A 131 4.63 -8.90 6.67
CA ILE A 131 3.80 -10.08 6.45
C ILE A 131 4.29 -11.23 7.33
N GLY A 132 3.36 -11.86 8.07
CA GLY A 132 3.70 -12.94 9.01
C GLY A 132 4.56 -12.49 10.21
N GLY A 133 4.68 -11.19 10.41
CA GLY A 133 5.43 -10.62 11.54
C GLY A 133 4.71 -10.77 12.88
N THR A 134 5.39 -10.34 13.94
CA THR A 134 4.84 -10.31 15.30
C THR A 134 3.75 -9.24 15.40
N SER A 135 2.58 -9.59 15.93
CA SER A 135 1.52 -8.61 16.22
C SER A 135 1.98 -7.64 17.31
N VAL A 136 1.83 -6.35 17.08
CA VAL A 136 2.24 -5.28 17.99
C VAL A 136 1.07 -4.40 18.44
N GLY A 137 -0.15 -4.73 17.99
CA GLY A 137 -1.37 -4.04 18.38
C GLY A 137 -2.31 -3.78 17.19
N THR A 138 -3.20 -2.84 17.39
CA THR A 138 -4.17 -2.42 16.38
C THR A 138 -4.20 -0.90 16.29
N LEU A 139 -4.61 -0.39 15.13
CA LEU A 139 -5.03 1.00 14.99
C LEU A 139 -6.49 1.03 14.56
N ALA A 140 -7.29 1.83 15.24
CA ALA A 140 -8.69 2.04 14.93
C ALA A 140 -8.85 3.41 14.26
N CYS A 141 -9.25 3.42 13.00
CA CYS A 141 -9.51 4.64 12.25
C CYS A 141 -10.97 5.04 12.50
N GLY A 142 -11.18 6.09 13.32
CA GLY A 142 -12.49 6.70 13.49
C GLY A 142 -12.86 7.59 12.30
N GLU A 143 -13.46 8.74 12.57
CA GLU A 143 -13.85 9.71 11.54
C GLU A 143 -12.63 10.39 10.87
N ASN A 144 -11.49 10.44 11.53
CA ASN A 144 -10.26 11.02 11.00
C ASN A 144 -9.43 9.95 10.27
N SER A 145 -9.09 10.23 9.02
CA SER A 145 -8.21 9.38 8.21
C SER A 145 -6.71 9.54 8.53
N SER A 146 -6.37 10.45 9.46
CA SER A 146 -5.01 10.76 9.90
C SER A 146 -4.95 10.81 11.41
N ALA A 147 -4.09 9.99 12.01
CA ALA A 147 -3.86 9.92 13.46
C ALA A 147 -2.46 9.36 13.75
N ARG A 148 -1.95 9.65 14.94
CA ARG A 148 -0.68 9.09 15.44
C ARG A 148 -0.94 7.83 16.25
N TYR A 149 -0.07 6.84 16.07
CA TYR A 149 -0.06 5.58 16.80
C TYR A 149 1.36 5.20 17.17
N THR A 150 1.53 4.68 18.38
CA THR A 150 2.84 4.22 18.88
C THR A 150 2.78 2.74 19.17
N PHE A 151 3.80 2.00 18.75
CA PHE A 151 3.91 0.55 18.90
C PHE A 151 5.28 0.18 19.47
N ALA A 152 5.30 -0.71 20.44
CA ALA A 152 6.54 -1.25 20.97
C ALA A 152 7.23 -2.18 19.95
N VAL A 153 8.55 -2.11 19.88
CA VAL A 153 9.37 -3.05 19.09
C VAL A 153 9.36 -4.40 19.80
N PRO A 154 8.91 -5.50 19.16
CA PRO A 154 8.92 -6.82 19.76
C PRO A 154 10.33 -7.30 20.14
N ASP A 155 10.46 -8.04 21.23
CA ASP A 155 11.76 -8.54 21.72
C ASP A 155 12.53 -9.32 20.64
N GLY A 156 11.84 -10.13 19.84
CA GLY A 156 12.44 -10.87 18.73
C GLY A 156 12.99 -10.02 17.58
N LEU A 157 12.73 -8.71 17.57
CA LEU A 157 13.25 -7.76 16.58
C LEU A 157 14.23 -6.75 17.17
N LYS A 158 14.43 -6.73 18.49
CA LYS A 158 15.46 -5.90 19.13
C LYS A 158 16.83 -6.27 18.59
N GLY A 159 17.70 -5.29 18.45
CA GLY A 159 19.02 -5.46 17.80
C GLY A 159 18.98 -5.54 16.26
N SER A 160 17.80 -5.64 15.64
CA SER A 160 17.69 -5.57 14.18
C SER A 160 17.92 -4.14 13.70
N GLY A 161 18.81 -3.93 12.74
CA GLY A 161 19.10 -2.58 12.21
C GLY A 161 17.94 -1.95 11.43
N ARG A 162 17.06 -2.77 10.84
CA ARG A 162 15.87 -2.33 10.08
C ARG A 162 14.70 -3.26 10.34
N ILE A 163 13.53 -2.68 10.51
CA ILE A 163 12.29 -3.38 10.81
C ILE A 163 11.22 -2.94 9.84
N SER A 164 10.46 -3.90 9.28
CA SER A 164 9.25 -3.64 8.50
C SER A 164 8.05 -3.56 9.43
N ILE A 165 7.13 -2.63 9.16
CA ILE A 165 5.87 -2.48 9.88
C ILE A 165 4.71 -2.46 8.88
N ARG A 166 3.62 -3.15 9.19
CA ARG A 166 2.43 -3.29 8.36
C ARG A 166 1.18 -3.08 9.19
N ALA A 167 0.23 -2.34 8.64
CA ALA A 167 -1.13 -2.24 9.13
C ALA A 167 -2.06 -2.89 8.09
N GLN A 168 -2.94 -3.80 8.51
CA GLN A 168 -3.82 -4.53 7.59
C GLN A 168 -5.16 -4.85 8.26
N THR A 169 -6.27 -4.69 7.49
CA THR A 169 -7.61 -5.14 7.93
C THR A 169 -7.76 -6.65 7.74
N SER A 170 -8.73 -7.25 8.47
CA SER A 170 -8.99 -8.69 8.45
C SER A 170 -9.93 -9.16 7.33
N HIS A 171 -10.30 -8.30 6.38
CA HIS A 171 -11.24 -8.65 5.31
C HIS A 171 -10.61 -9.63 4.31
N THR A 172 -11.45 -10.33 3.55
CA THR A 172 -11.02 -11.18 2.43
C THR A 172 -10.19 -10.39 1.41
N HIS A 173 -10.50 -9.11 1.22
CA HIS A 173 -9.75 -8.16 0.39
C HIS A 173 -9.25 -7.03 1.29
N PRO A 174 -8.14 -7.23 2.03
CA PRO A 174 -7.74 -6.30 3.07
C PRO A 174 -7.22 -4.98 2.50
N PHE A 175 -7.56 -3.89 3.19
CA PHE A 175 -6.79 -2.66 3.09
C PHE A 175 -5.48 -2.85 3.83
N TYR A 176 -4.39 -2.35 3.30
CA TYR A 176 -3.11 -2.40 3.98
C TYR A 176 -2.20 -1.22 3.63
N ALA A 177 -1.34 -0.88 4.56
CA ALA A 177 -0.20 -0.01 4.39
C ALA A 177 1.02 -0.68 5.02
N TYR A 178 2.20 -0.44 4.47
CA TYR A 178 3.44 -0.90 5.07
C TYR A 178 4.54 0.13 4.86
N ASN A 179 5.52 0.10 5.77
CA ASN A 179 6.73 0.90 5.71
C ASN A 179 7.84 0.13 6.43
N TRP A 180 8.99 0.73 6.56
CA TRP A 180 10.09 0.22 7.35
C TRP A 180 10.81 1.38 8.04
N PHE A 181 11.57 1.08 9.05
CA PHE A 181 12.34 2.08 9.79
C PHE A 181 13.71 1.54 10.23
N TYR A 182 14.64 2.47 10.44
CA TYR A 182 15.92 2.17 11.09
C TYR A 182 15.69 2.06 12.60
N ASN A 183 16.09 0.92 13.17
CA ASN A 183 16.05 0.66 14.63
C ASN A 183 17.43 0.81 15.27
N ALA A 184 18.41 1.33 14.51
CA ALA A 184 19.80 1.46 14.97
C ALA A 184 20.03 2.68 15.87
N SER A 185 19.14 3.68 15.82
CA SER A 185 19.24 4.93 16.57
C SER A 185 17.88 5.47 16.93
N THR A 186 17.83 6.25 18.01
CA THR A 186 16.65 7.06 18.35
C THR A 186 16.60 8.29 17.45
N THR A 187 15.42 8.58 16.90
CA THR A 187 15.20 9.72 16.00
C THR A 187 14.31 10.80 16.63
N MET A 188 14.48 12.05 16.20
CA MET A 188 13.53 13.10 16.51
C MET A 188 12.23 12.95 15.71
N ASP A 189 11.18 13.68 16.11
CA ASP A 189 9.90 13.66 15.41
C ASP A 189 10.01 14.39 14.06
N HIS A 190 9.73 13.66 12.97
CA HIS A 190 9.76 14.18 11.60
C HIS A 190 8.35 14.48 11.04
N CYS A 191 7.29 14.27 11.84
CA CYS A 191 5.90 14.45 11.41
C CYS A 191 5.26 15.71 12.05
N GLN A 192 5.91 16.83 11.92
CA GLN A 192 5.33 18.13 12.34
C GLN A 192 4.42 18.67 11.26
#